data_02ca36f5b2bdf34868e06fa9698927fc
#
_entry.id   02ca36f5b2bdf34868e06fa9698927fc
#
_cell.length_a   1.000
_cell.length_b   1.000
_cell.length_c   1.000
_cell.angle_alpha   90.00
_cell.angle_beta   90.00
_cell.angle_gamma   90.00
#
_symmetry.space_group_name_H-M   'P 1'
#
loop_
_entity.id
_entity.type
_entity.pdbx_description
1 polymer ?
#
loop_
_entity_poly.entity_id
_entity_poly.type
_entity_poly.pdbx_seq_one_letter_code
_entity_poly.pdbx_strand_id
1 'polypeptide(L)'
;STRDWSSDVCSSDLSGTNAGIDIACERMKAAGAKRALKLPVGGAFHSPLMEPAKDELEAAIQKTTFHRPVCPVYQNVVAKAVTEPDQIKQNLIEQLTGPVRWTQSIEAMIKDGATKFTEVGPGKVLQGLINKINKTVQVESFS
;
A
#
# COMPACT_ATOMS: atom_id res chain seq x y z
N SER A 1 10.71 -8.06 -2.53
CA SER A 1 9.77 -7.62 -1.50
C SER A 1 8.46 -8.37 -1.71
N THR A 2 8.08 -9.18 -0.75
CA THR A 2 6.80 -9.87 -0.73
C THR A 2 5.81 -9.03 0.07
N ARG A 3 4.68 -8.67 -0.52
CA ARG A 3 3.53 -8.17 0.22
C ARG A 3 2.70 -9.35 0.68
N ASP A 4 2.56 -9.47 1.96
CA ASP A 4 1.62 -10.41 2.55
C ASP A 4 0.24 -9.74 2.62
N TRP A 5 -0.62 -10.10 1.69
CA TRP A 5 -2.05 -9.79 1.73
C TRP A 5 -2.72 -10.96 2.44
N SER A 6 -2.56 -11.01 3.76
CA SER A 6 -3.12 -12.11 4.52
C SER A 6 -4.64 -12.08 4.50
N SER A 7 -5.20 -13.09 4.20
CA SER A 7 -6.23 -14.04 4.59
C SER A 7 -7.02 -14.55 3.41
N ASP A 8 -7.00 -15.84 3.23
CA ASP A 8 -7.88 -16.70 2.41
C ASP A 8 -7.78 -16.62 0.87
N VAL A 9 -7.09 -15.65 0.30
CA VAL A 9 -6.61 -15.73 -1.07
C VAL A 9 -5.12 -15.47 -1.03
N CYS A 10 -4.30 -16.50 -1.16
CA CYS A 10 -2.84 -16.37 -1.34
C CYS A 10 -2.55 -15.57 -2.60
N SER A 11 -2.51 -14.24 -2.48
CA SER A 11 -1.97 -13.36 -3.52
C SER A 11 -0.75 -12.65 -2.96
N SER A 12 0.37 -12.76 -3.65
CA SER A 12 1.60 -12.07 -3.31
C SER A 12 1.98 -11.16 -4.46
N ASP A 13 2.24 -9.89 -4.16
CA ASP A 13 2.77 -8.94 -5.12
C ASP A 13 4.30 -8.92 -5.02
N LEU A 14 4.95 -9.06 -6.18
CA LEU A 14 6.40 -8.99 -6.30
C LEU A 14 6.79 -7.76 -7.12
N SER A 15 7.81 -7.06 -6.68
CA SER A 15 8.41 -5.93 -7.41
C SER A 15 9.87 -6.22 -7.71
N GLY A 16 10.30 -5.90 -8.93
CA GLY A 16 11.66 -6.15 -9.37
C GLY A 16 11.91 -5.70 -10.79
N THR A 17 13.05 -6.10 -11.36
CA THR A 17 13.34 -5.87 -12.77
C THR A 17 12.37 -6.68 -13.67
N ASN A 18 12.15 -6.21 -14.90
CA ASN A 18 11.29 -6.92 -15.85
C ASN A 18 11.69 -8.39 -16.04
N ALA A 19 12.99 -8.66 -16.23
CA ALA A 19 13.50 -10.01 -16.37
C ALA A 19 13.28 -10.86 -15.10
N GLY A 20 13.48 -10.26 -13.91
CA GLY A 20 13.23 -10.93 -12.63
C GLY A 20 11.76 -11.30 -12.44
N ILE A 21 10.84 -10.41 -12.81
CA ILE A 21 9.40 -10.67 -12.74
C ILE A 21 8.97 -11.75 -13.74
N ASP A 22 9.51 -11.74 -14.97
CA ASP A 22 9.20 -12.77 -15.97
C ASP A 22 9.63 -14.17 -15.47
N ILE A 23 10.85 -14.30 -14.93
CA ILE A 23 11.33 -15.54 -14.30
C ILE A 23 10.47 -15.94 -13.09
N ALA A 24 10.09 -14.98 -12.25
CA ALA A 24 9.23 -15.25 -11.10
C ALA A 24 7.86 -15.79 -11.52
N CYS A 25 7.23 -15.19 -12.54
CA CYS A 25 5.96 -15.67 -13.08
C CYS A 25 6.04 -17.10 -13.61
N GLU A 26 7.12 -17.46 -14.33
CA GLU A 26 7.34 -18.81 -14.82
C GLU A 26 7.51 -19.81 -13.67
N ARG A 27 8.36 -19.49 -12.69
CA ARG A 27 8.60 -20.35 -11.53
C ARG A 27 7.35 -20.55 -10.68
N MET A 28 6.56 -19.50 -10.47
CA MET A 28 5.30 -19.59 -9.72
C MET A 28 4.29 -20.50 -10.43
N LYS A 29 4.17 -20.40 -11.78
CA LYS A 29 3.31 -21.29 -12.57
C LYS A 29 3.80 -22.74 -12.48
N ALA A 30 5.11 -22.98 -12.60
CA ALA A 30 5.70 -24.31 -12.46
C ALA A 30 5.48 -24.91 -11.06
N ALA A 31 5.44 -24.06 -10.02
CA ALA A 31 5.13 -24.44 -8.64
C ALA A 31 3.63 -24.61 -8.35
N GLY A 32 2.76 -24.51 -9.35
CA GLY A 32 1.31 -24.74 -9.19
C GLY A 32 0.49 -23.50 -8.86
N ALA A 33 1.01 -22.28 -9.00
CA ALA A 33 0.21 -21.09 -8.84
C ALA A 33 -0.90 -21.02 -9.90
N LYS A 34 -2.14 -20.80 -9.48
CA LYS A 34 -3.30 -20.68 -10.37
C LYS A 34 -3.18 -19.54 -11.37
N ARG A 35 -2.55 -18.43 -10.92
CA ARG A 35 -2.31 -17.23 -11.75
C ARG A 35 -1.00 -16.56 -11.33
N ALA A 36 -0.19 -16.18 -12.30
CA ALA A 36 0.95 -15.30 -12.14
C ALA A 36 0.90 -14.29 -13.29
N LEU A 37 0.60 -13.05 -12.99
CA LEU A 37 0.34 -11.99 -13.96
C LEU A 37 1.30 -10.83 -13.73
N LYS A 38 1.86 -10.31 -14.82
CA LYS A 38 2.59 -9.06 -14.83
C LYS A 38 1.60 -7.89 -14.84
N LEU A 39 1.75 -6.98 -13.89
CA LEU A 39 0.92 -5.78 -13.85
C LEU A 39 1.52 -4.70 -14.77
N PRO A 40 0.70 -3.94 -15.51
CA PRO A 40 1.15 -2.87 -16.39
C PRO A 40 1.47 -1.60 -15.57
N VAL A 41 2.54 -1.66 -14.78
CA VAL A 41 2.99 -0.54 -13.94
C VAL A 41 4.34 -0.02 -14.42
N GLY A 42 4.56 1.30 -14.32
CA GLY A 42 5.74 1.98 -14.83
C GLY A 42 7.01 1.86 -13.98
N GLY A 43 6.98 1.16 -12.84
CA GLY A 43 8.12 1.06 -11.94
C GLY A 43 8.03 -0.08 -10.95
N ALA A 44 9.17 -0.44 -10.36
CA ALA A 44 9.28 -1.44 -9.31
C ALA A 44 8.96 -0.83 -7.94
N PHE A 45 7.76 -0.24 -7.81
CA PHE A 45 7.32 0.43 -6.58
C PHE A 45 7.45 -0.47 -5.35
N HIS A 46 7.71 0.14 -4.21
CA HIS A 46 7.88 -0.53 -2.92
C HIS A 46 9.04 -1.54 -2.90
N SER A 47 10.09 -1.28 -3.67
CA SER A 47 11.32 -2.06 -3.71
C SER A 47 12.55 -1.15 -3.65
N PRO A 48 13.75 -1.69 -3.33
CA PRO A 48 14.99 -0.91 -3.33
C PRO A 48 15.34 -0.26 -4.68
N LEU A 49 14.75 -0.73 -5.79
CA LEU A 49 14.95 -0.12 -7.12
C LEU A 49 14.36 1.30 -7.22
N MET A 50 13.57 1.73 -6.24
CA MET A 50 13.02 3.09 -6.15
C MET A 50 13.87 4.06 -5.31
N GLU A 51 15.06 3.65 -4.83
CA GLU A 51 15.93 4.52 -4.02
C GLU A 51 16.23 5.87 -4.70
N PRO A 52 16.57 5.95 -6.01
CA PRO A 52 16.81 7.26 -6.64
C PRO A 52 15.60 8.19 -6.58
N ALA A 53 14.39 7.67 -6.80
CA ALA A 53 13.16 8.44 -6.70
C ALA A 53 12.81 8.80 -5.24
N LYS A 54 13.24 7.98 -4.27
CA LYS A 54 13.11 8.26 -2.85
C LYS A 54 13.94 9.48 -2.45
N ASP A 55 15.18 9.58 -2.93
CA ASP A 55 16.08 10.70 -2.61
C ASP A 55 15.49 12.04 -3.11
N GLU A 56 14.93 12.06 -4.33
CA GLU A 56 14.25 13.23 -4.88
C GLU A 56 13.00 13.60 -4.07
N LEU A 57 12.18 12.60 -3.72
CA LEU A 57 10.98 12.79 -2.90
C LEU A 57 11.35 13.28 -1.50
N GLU A 58 12.36 12.71 -0.88
CA GLU A 58 12.86 13.13 0.43
C GLU A 58 13.26 14.61 0.40
N ALA A 59 14.04 15.03 -0.60
CA ALA A 59 14.44 16.42 -0.75
C ALA A 59 13.25 17.38 -0.87
N ALA A 60 12.17 16.98 -1.55
CA ALA A 60 10.93 17.76 -1.66
C ALA A 60 10.16 17.79 -0.33
N ILE A 61 10.04 16.64 0.36
CA ILE A 61 9.38 16.51 1.65
C ILE A 61 10.11 17.36 2.70
N GLN A 62 11.44 17.36 2.74
CA GLN A 62 12.23 18.14 3.70
C GLN A 62 12.00 19.65 3.56
N LYS A 63 11.71 20.14 2.36
CA LYS A 63 11.40 21.54 2.08
C LYS A 63 9.93 21.90 2.38
N THR A 64 9.08 20.92 2.62
CA THR A 64 7.64 21.11 2.84
C THR A 64 7.35 21.23 4.33
N THR A 65 6.58 22.25 4.72
CA THR A 65 6.09 22.38 6.08
C THR A 65 4.90 21.45 6.30
N PHE A 66 5.00 20.59 7.30
CA PHE A 66 3.93 19.70 7.72
C PHE A 66 3.29 20.27 9.00
N HIS A 67 1.99 20.37 8.99
CA HIS A 67 1.21 20.77 10.15
C HIS A 67 0.57 19.55 10.82
N ARG A 68 0.27 19.65 12.10
CA ARG A 68 -0.45 18.60 12.80
C ARG A 68 -1.81 18.38 12.15
N PRO A 69 -2.15 17.16 11.73
CA PRO A 69 -3.45 16.90 11.10
C PRO A 69 -4.59 17.02 12.13
N VAL A 70 -5.77 17.40 11.65
CA VAL A 70 -6.99 17.50 12.48
C VAL A 70 -7.57 16.12 12.85
N CYS A 71 -7.18 15.08 12.14
CA CYS A 71 -7.55 13.69 12.39
C CYS A 71 -6.33 12.78 12.18
N PRO A 72 -6.32 11.58 12.78
CA PRO A 72 -5.24 10.63 12.57
C PRO A 72 -5.07 10.22 11.11
N VAL A 73 -3.82 10.08 10.67
CA VAL A 73 -3.45 9.59 9.34
C VAL A 73 -2.91 8.18 9.45
N TYR A 74 -3.45 7.24 8.67
CA TYR A 74 -2.96 5.88 8.58
C TYR A 74 -2.11 5.75 7.33
N GLN A 75 -0.82 5.49 7.53
CA GLN A 75 0.15 5.43 6.45
C GLN A 75 0.57 3.99 6.17
N ASN A 76 0.83 3.70 4.89
CA ASN A 76 1.05 2.35 4.38
C ASN A 76 2.13 1.55 5.10
N VAL A 77 3.21 2.19 5.53
CA VAL A 77 4.39 1.50 6.10
C VAL A 77 4.20 1.11 7.56
N VAL A 78 3.39 1.85 8.33
CA VAL A 78 3.23 1.65 9.77
C VAL A 78 1.89 1.04 10.17
N ALA A 79 0.87 1.15 9.32
CA ALA A 79 -0.48 0.62 9.54
C ALA A 79 -1.08 0.99 10.91
N LYS A 80 -0.87 2.21 11.35
CA LYS A 80 -1.38 2.75 12.63
C LYS A 80 -1.72 4.23 12.50
N ALA A 81 -2.53 4.73 13.41
CA ALA A 81 -2.86 6.14 13.55
C ALA A 81 -1.61 6.98 13.89
N VAL A 82 -1.35 8.04 13.14
CA VAL A 82 -0.25 8.99 13.36
C VAL A 82 -0.79 10.41 13.29
N THR A 83 -0.38 11.26 14.23
CA THR A 83 -0.76 12.68 14.30
C THR A 83 0.44 13.61 14.37
N GLU A 84 1.64 13.09 14.62
CA GLU A 84 2.84 13.88 14.72
C GLU A 84 3.43 14.18 13.36
N PRO A 85 3.61 15.48 12.98
CA PRO A 85 4.08 15.88 11.65
C PRO A 85 5.39 15.24 11.23
N ASP A 86 6.37 15.18 12.13
CA ASP A 86 7.68 14.60 11.84
C ASP A 86 7.60 13.10 11.55
N GLN A 87 6.73 12.39 12.29
CA GLN A 87 6.50 10.97 12.05
C GLN A 87 5.79 10.74 10.70
N ILE A 88 4.80 11.58 10.37
CA ILE A 88 4.10 11.53 9.08
C ILE A 88 5.10 11.75 7.94
N LYS A 89 5.97 12.73 8.10
CA LYS A 89 7.03 13.07 7.15
C LYS A 89 7.99 11.90 6.91
N GLN A 90 8.48 11.30 7.98
CA GLN A 90 9.36 10.14 7.92
C GLN A 90 8.69 8.94 7.24
N ASN A 91 7.46 8.64 7.60
CA ASN A 91 6.71 7.54 7.00
C ASN A 91 6.46 7.74 5.49
N LEU A 92 6.27 8.99 5.02
CA LEU A 92 6.14 9.31 3.61
C LEU A 92 7.43 9.00 2.82
N ILE A 93 8.59 9.27 3.42
CA ILE A 93 9.88 8.95 2.82
C ILE A 93 10.07 7.43 2.74
N GLU A 94 9.73 6.72 3.80
CA GLU A 94 9.92 5.26 3.89
C GLU A 94 8.97 4.47 2.99
N GLN A 95 7.76 4.98 2.72
CA GLN A 95 6.76 4.21 1.98
C GLN A 95 7.13 3.92 0.52
N LEU A 96 8.04 4.71 -0.09
CA LEU A 96 8.41 4.52 -1.50
C LEU A 96 9.15 3.20 -1.74
N THR A 97 9.94 2.78 -0.77
CA THR A 97 10.71 1.52 -0.79
C THR A 97 10.14 0.46 0.15
N GLY A 98 9.29 0.86 1.10
CA GLY A 98 8.69 -0.01 2.10
C GLY A 98 7.41 -0.72 1.61
N PRO A 99 7.02 -1.80 2.28
CA PRO A 99 5.81 -2.54 1.95
C PRO A 99 4.54 -1.75 2.27
N VAL A 100 3.49 -1.95 1.47
CA VAL A 100 2.15 -1.44 1.77
C VAL A 100 1.42 -2.43 2.67
N ARG A 101 1.10 -2.03 3.88
CA ARG A 101 0.39 -2.84 4.88
C ARG A 101 -1.11 -2.52 4.84
N TRP A 102 -1.76 -2.77 3.69
CA TRP A 102 -3.14 -2.38 3.47
C TRP A 102 -4.12 -3.05 4.44
N THR A 103 -4.06 -4.37 4.54
CA THR A 103 -4.95 -5.14 5.43
C THR A 103 -4.82 -4.69 6.87
N GLN A 104 -3.59 -4.60 7.37
CA GLN A 104 -3.31 -4.16 8.73
C GLN A 104 -3.81 -2.71 8.98
N SER A 105 -3.71 -1.82 7.97
CA SER A 105 -4.23 -0.46 8.07
C SER A 105 -5.75 -0.43 8.22
N ILE A 106 -6.47 -1.20 7.40
CA ILE A 106 -7.94 -1.27 7.47
C ILE A 106 -8.39 -1.91 8.79
N GLU A 107 -7.76 -2.99 9.22
CA GLU A 107 -8.05 -3.64 10.50
C GLU A 107 -7.79 -2.70 11.69
N ALA A 108 -6.70 -1.93 11.67
CA ALA A 108 -6.40 -0.93 12.68
C ALA A 108 -7.46 0.18 12.72
N MET A 109 -7.86 0.72 11.57
CA MET A 109 -8.92 1.73 11.49
C MET A 109 -10.26 1.22 12.05
N ILE A 110 -10.63 -0.03 11.71
CA ILE A 110 -11.86 -0.66 12.22
C ILE A 110 -11.78 -0.85 13.74
N LYS A 111 -10.64 -1.31 14.26
CA LYS A 111 -10.39 -1.45 15.69
C LYS A 111 -10.48 -0.11 16.42
N ASP A 112 -10.04 0.96 15.79
CA ASP A 112 -10.10 2.32 16.32
C ASP A 112 -11.48 2.98 16.13
N GLY A 113 -12.48 2.23 15.62
CA GLY A 113 -13.89 2.62 15.58
C GLY A 113 -14.39 3.06 14.20
N ALA A 114 -13.63 2.90 13.12
CA ALA A 114 -14.12 3.23 11.79
C ALA A 114 -15.20 2.23 11.34
N THR A 115 -16.39 2.73 11.01
CA THR A 115 -17.53 1.96 10.53
C THR A 115 -17.86 2.20 9.06
N LYS A 116 -17.27 3.27 8.49
CA LYS A 116 -17.51 3.72 7.12
C LYS A 116 -16.21 4.16 6.46
N PHE A 117 -16.03 3.78 5.21
CA PHE A 117 -14.89 4.17 4.37
C PHE A 117 -15.38 4.83 3.09
N THR A 118 -14.80 5.97 2.76
CA THR A 118 -15.10 6.70 1.54
C THR A 118 -13.85 6.72 0.66
N GLU A 119 -13.91 6.07 -0.52
CA GLU A 119 -12.84 6.17 -1.51
C GLU A 119 -13.00 7.49 -2.27
N VAL A 120 -11.99 8.34 -2.20
CA VAL A 120 -11.97 9.64 -2.89
C VAL A 120 -11.12 9.51 -4.16
N GLY A 121 -11.75 9.70 -5.31
CA GLY A 121 -11.11 9.60 -6.62
C GLY A 121 -11.83 8.68 -7.61
N PRO A 122 -11.29 8.52 -8.82
CA PRO A 122 -11.90 7.69 -9.84
C PRO A 122 -11.76 6.19 -9.53
N GLY A 123 -12.80 5.44 -9.82
CA GLY A 123 -12.81 3.98 -9.66
C GLY A 123 -13.40 3.48 -8.35
N LYS A 124 -13.27 2.17 -8.11
CA LYS A 124 -13.82 1.45 -6.95
C LYS A 124 -12.88 0.33 -6.46
N VAL A 125 -11.58 0.50 -6.66
CA VAL A 125 -10.59 -0.55 -6.36
C VAL A 125 -10.43 -0.74 -4.86
N LEU A 126 -10.30 0.36 -4.12
CA LEU A 126 -10.10 0.31 -2.66
C LEU A 126 -11.33 -0.21 -1.94
N GLN A 127 -12.54 0.12 -2.41
CA GLN A 127 -13.78 -0.45 -1.88
C GLN A 127 -13.79 -1.98 -2.00
N GLY A 128 -13.39 -2.50 -3.18
CA GLY A 128 -13.29 -3.93 -3.41
C GLY A 128 -12.29 -4.62 -2.47
N LEU A 129 -11.18 -3.96 -2.16
CA LEU A 129 -10.18 -4.46 -1.22
C LEU A 129 -10.70 -4.44 0.22
N ILE A 130 -11.38 -3.36 0.64
CA ILE A 130 -11.96 -3.25 1.98
C ILE A 130 -13.03 -4.34 2.20
N ASN A 131 -13.92 -4.54 1.23
CA ASN A 131 -14.96 -5.57 1.29
C ASN A 131 -14.41 -7.00 1.40
N LYS A 132 -13.20 -7.26 0.89
CA LYS A 132 -12.52 -8.55 1.09
C LYS A 132 -12.01 -8.74 2.51
N ILE A 133 -11.57 -7.66 3.16
CA ILE A 133 -11.06 -7.67 4.53
C ILE A 133 -12.22 -7.74 5.53
N ASN A 134 -13.24 -6.89 5.35
CA ASN A 134 -14.39 -6.83 6.24
C ASN A 134 -15.65 -6.45 5.45
N LYS A 135 -16.67 -7.33 5.51
CA LYS A 135 -17.96 -7.15 4.80
C LYS A 135 -18.99 -6.36 5.59
N THR A 136 -18.71 -6.06 6.86
CA THR A 136 -19.69 -5.38 7.74
C THR A 136 -19.55 -3.86 7.75
N VAL A 137 -18.42 -3.34 7.29
CA VAL A 137 -18.19 -1.90 7.19
C VAL A 137 -18.87 -1.32 5.94
N GLN A 138 -19.32 -0.09 6.04
CA GLN A 138 -19.88 0.62 4.90
C GLN A 138 -18.76 1.15 4.01
N VAL A 139 -18.91 1.00 2.69
CA VAL A 139 -17.97 1.54 1.71
C VAL A 139 -18.71 2.35 0.65
N GLU A 140 -18.19 3.50 0.31
CA GLU A 140 -18.74 4.38 -0.73
C GLU A 140 -17.63 5.06 -1.52
N SER A 141 -17.98 5.72 -2.63
CA SER A 141 -17.09 6.57 -3.41
C SER A 141 -17.56 8.01 -3.44
N PHE A 142 -16.58 8.91 -3.48
CA PHE A 142 -16.79 10.32 -3.76
C PHE A 142 -15.88 10.70 -4.94
N SER A 143 -16.49 11.07 -6.06
CA SER A 143 -15.82 11.43 -7.32
C SER A 143 -16.37 12.73 -7.88
#